data_86693822e178b92666057daa6966c60f
#
_entry.id   86693822e178b92666057daa6966c60f
#
_cell.length_a   1.000
_cell.length_b   1.000
_cell.length_c   1.000
_cell.angle_alpha   90.00
_cell.angle_beta   90.00
_cell.angle_gamma   90.00
#
_symmetry.space_group_name_H-M   'P 1'
#
loop_
_entity.id
_entity.type
_entity.pdbx_description
1 polymer ?
#
loop_
_entity_poly.entity_id
_entity_poly.type
_entity_poly.pdbx_seq_one_letter_code
_entity_poly.pdbx_strand_id
1 'polypeptide(L)'
;MKTTVDYITKLANIPSPTGYTSHIMNYVIAELESFGYAPVRTNKGGVMVTVTGKDDSKHRVVTAHLDTLGAMVRAVKPDGRLKMDLIGGFVYNAIEGENCTIHVAKNGKKISGTILMH
;
A
#
# COMPACT_ATOMS: atom_id res chain seq x y z
N MET A 1 -1.48 7.36 23.51
CA MET A 1 -1.19 7.97 22.19
C MET A 1 -0.27 7.03 21.45
N LYS A 2 -0.56 6.70 20.19
CA LYS A 2 0.33 5.85 19.36
C LYS A 2 1.65 6.58 19.10
N THR A 3 2.75 5.84 19.12
CA THR A 3 4.08 6.38 18.81
C THR A 3 4.35 6.35 17.29
N THR A 4 5.41 7.02 16.86
CA THR A 4 5.87 6.93 15.46
C THR A 4 6.17 5.48 15.07
N VAL A 5 6.76 4.70 15.99
CA VAL A 5 7.07 3.28 15.75
C VAL A 5 5.77 2.46 15.54
N ASP A 6 4.73 2.72 16.35
CA ASP A 6 3.43 2.05 16.18
C ASP A 6 2.82 2.32 14.80
N TYR A 7 2.92 3.57 14.31
CA TYR A 7 2.43 3.93 12.98
C TYR A 7 3.25 3.28 11.88
N ILE A 8 4.58 3.31 11.96
CA ILE A 8 5.45 2.65 10.97
C ILE A 8 5.12 1.15 10.92
N THR A 9 5.07 0.51 12.08
CA THR A 9 4.73 -0.92 12.17
C THR A 9 3.36 -1.22 11.56
N LYS A 10 2.36 -0.43 11.88
CA LYS A 10 1.00 -0.64 11.38
C LYS A 10 0.92 -0.44 9.87
N LEU A 11 1.47 0.66 9.36
CA LEU A 11 1.42 1.00 7.94
C LEU A 11 2.21 0.00 7.10
N ALA A 12 3.40 -0.41 7.55
CA ALA A 12 4.22 -1.40 6.85
C ALA A 12 3.58 -2.80 6.77
N ASN A 13 2.68 -3.12 7.71
CA ASN A 13 1.95 -4.41 7.71
C ASN A 13 0.62 -4.39 6.95
N ILE A 14 0.22 -3.26 6.35
CA ILE A 14 -0.95 -3.20 5.47
C ILE A 14 -0.47 -3.36 4.02
N PRO A 15 -0.78 -4.47 3.34
CA PRO A 15 -0.40 -4.65 1.93
C PRO A 15 -0.92 -3.52 1.06
N SER A 16 -0.01 -2.84 0.37
CA SER A 16 -0.34 -1.65 -0.42
C SER A 16 0.49 -1.48 -1.71
N PRO A 17 0.76 -2.55 -2.48
CA PRO A 17 1.41 -2.35 -3.77
C PRO A 17 0.55 -1.44 -4.65
N THR A 18 1.19 -0.67 -5.54
CA THR A 18 0.50 0.24 -6.46
C THR A 18 -0.62 -0.47 -7.19
N GLY A 19 -1.82 0.10 -7.18
CA GLY A 19 -3.05 -0.53 -7.68
C GLY A 19 -3.85 -1.31 -6.62
N TYR A 20 -3.27 -1.60 -5.44
CA TYR A 20 -3.95 -2.26 -4.31
C TYR A 20 -3.87 -1.43 -3.02
N THR A 21 -4.10 -0.13 -3.10
CA THR A 21 -3.87 0.82 -2.00
C THR A 21 -5.12 1.16 -1.19
N SER A 22 -6.30 0.65 -1.55
CA SER A 22 -7.56 1.04 -0.91
C SER A 22 -7.58 0.78 0.60
N HIS A 23 -7.02 -0.33 1.05
CA HIS A 23 -7.00 -0.69 2.47
C HIS A 23 -6.17 0.27 3.30
N ILE A 24 -4.95 0.60 2.85
CA ILE A 24 -4.08 1.54 3.57
C ILE A 24 -4.65 2.96 3.55
N MET A 25 -5.25 3.39 2.43
CA MET A 25 -5.90 4.69 2.34
C MET A 25 -7.11 4.80 3.26
N ASN A 26 -7.93 3.77 3.36
CA ASN A 26 -9.04 3.73 4.31
C ASN A 26 -8.55 3.82 5.76
N TYR A 27 -7.47 3.09 6.10
CA TYR A 27 -6.87 3.17 7.41
C TYR A 27 -6.37 4.58 7.74
N VAL A 28 -5.66 5.22 6.80
CA VAL A 28 -5.14 6.59 6.99
C VAL A 28 -6.27 7.61 7.12
N ILE A 29 -7.33 7.49 6.33
CA ILE A 29 -8.53 8.34 6.45
C ILE A 29 -9.11 8.22 7.86
N ALA A 30 -9.36 7.00 8.34
CA ALA A 30 -9.93 6.79 9.67
C ALA A 30 -9.05 7.33 10.80
N GLU A 31 -7.71 7.19 10.69
CA GLU A 31 -6.79 7.77 11.67
C GLU A 31 -6.82 9.31 11.65
N LEU A 32 -6.84 9.92 10.48
CA LEU A 32 -6.93 11.38 10.34
C LEU A 32 -8.26 11.93 10.89
N GLU A 33 -9.37 11.25 10.60
CA GLU A 33 -10.69 11.59 11.16
C GLU A 33 -10.69 11.46 12.69
N SER A 34 -10.01 10.45 13.25
CA SER A 34 -9.89 10.29 14.71
C SER A 34 -9.13 11.43 15.40
N PHE A 35 -8.30 12.16 14.65
CA PHE A 35 -7.62 13.37 15.10
C PHE A 35 -8.45 14.66 14.88
N GLY A 36 -9.65 14.55 14.35
CA GLY A 36 -10.53 15.68 14.07
C GLY A 36 -10.25 16.38 12.74
N TYR A 37 -9.46 15.79 11.85
CA TYR A 37 -9.25 16.32 10.52
C TYR A 37 -10.35 15.87 9.55
N ALA A 38 -10.50 16.58 8.45
CA ALA A 38 -11.41 16.27 7.35
C ALA A 38 -10.62 15.84 6.09
N PRO A 39 -10.20 14.56 6.00
CA PRO A 39 -9.45 14.08 4.85
C PRO A 39 -10.33 13.99 3.60
N VAL A 40 -9.76 14.35 2.46
CA VAL A 40 -10.40 14.25 1.15
C VAL A 40 -9.65 13.24 0.29
N ARG A 41 -10.38 12.27 -0.28
CA ARG A 41 -9.81 11.35 -1.25
C ARG A 41 -9.73 12.02 -2.62
N THR A 42 -8.57 12.01 -3.23
CA THR A 42 -8.37 12.54 -4.58
C THR A 42 -8.87 11.56 -5.64
N ASN A 43 -9.12 12.04 -6.86
CA ASN A 43 -9.54 11.20 -7.99
C ASN A 43 -8.53 10.10 -8.35
N LYS A 44 -7.25 10.28 -8.02
CA LYS A 44 -6.19 9.27 -8.22
C LYS A 44 -6.00 8.35 -7.01
N GLY A 45 -6.89 8.43 -6.01
CA GLY A 45 -6.85 7.54 -4.84
C GLY A 45 -5.92 7.98 -3.71
N GLY A 46 -5.25 9.12 -3.82
CA GLY A 46 -4.49 9.71 -2.71
C GLY A 46 -5.41 10.33 -1.66
N VAL A 47 -4.85 10.73 -0.54
CA VAL A 47 -5.55 11.42 0.55
C VAL A 47 -4.90 12.78 0.78
N MET A 48 -5.71 13.79 0.95
CA MET A 48 -5.29 15.16 1.23
C MET A 48 -5.99 15.68 2.48
N VAL A 49 -5.25 16.37 3.32
CA VAL A 49 -5.78 17.11 4.49
C VAL A 49 -5.28 18.55 4.42
N THR A 50 -6.17 19.49 4.63
CA THR A 50 -5.82 20.90 4.80
C THR A 50 -5.89 21.26 6.28
N VAL A 51 -4.82 21.83 6.80
CA VAL A 51 -4.74 22.33 8.18
C VAL A 51 -4.64 23.84 8.11
N THR A 52 -5.59 24.53 8.74
CA THR A 52 -5.61 25.99 8.81
C THR A 52 -4.40 26.50 9.61
N GLY A 53 -3.67 27.43 9.04
CA GLY A 53 -2.51 28.06 9.64
C GLY A 53 -2.85 29.42 10.27
N LYS A 54 -1.82 30.12 10.72
CA LYS A 54 -1.94 31.54 11.17
C LYS A 54 -2.06 32.51 10.00
N ASP A 55 -1.55 32.12 8.82
CA ASP A 55 -1.55 32.90 7.59
C ASP A 55 -1.86 31.96 6.43
N ASP A 56 -3.05 32.08 5.88
CA ASP A 56 -3.53 31.26 4.76
C ASP A 56 -3.17 31.85 3.39
N SER A 57 -2.43 32.97 3.34
CA SER A 57 -1.95 33.56 2.08
C SER A 57 -0.79 32.75 1.46
N LYS A 58 -0.15 31.87 2.25
CA LYS A 58 1.01 31.07 1.84
C LYS A 58 0.82 29.63 2.27
N HIS A 59 0.62 28.74 1.30
CA HIS A 59 0.48 27.32 1.56
C HIS A 59 1.85 26.62 1.61
N ARG A 60 1.99 25.70 2.56
CA ARG A 60 3.09 24.72 2.61
C ARG A 60 2.51 23.34 2.40
N VAL A 61 3.12 22.56 1.53
CA VAL A 61 2.68 21.20 1.23
C VAL A 61 3.73 20.22 1.73
N VAL A 62 3.27 19.21 2.48
CA VAL A 62 4.07 18.04 2.83
C VAL A 62 3.48 16.85 2.08
N THR A 63 4.32 16.11 1.39
CA THR A 63 3.91 14.92 0.64
C THR A 63 4.65 13.69 1.15
N ALA A 64 3.96 12.57 1.16
CA ALA A 64 4.53 11.26 1.47
C ALA A 64 3.80 10.20 0.65
N HIS A 65 4.38 8.99 0.54
CA HIS A 65 3.73 7.86 -0.10
C HIS A 65 3.59 6.66 0.85
N LEU A 66 2.59 5.82 0.57
CA LEU A 66 2.24 4.66 1.37
C LEU A 66 2.22 3.36 0.56
N ASP A 67 2.39 3.47 -0.76
CA ASP A 67 2.49 2.29 -1.60
C ASP A 67 3.83 1.58 -1.37
N THR A 68 3.73 0.27 -1.37
CA THR A 68 4.86 -0.64 -1.15
C THR A 68 5.24 -1.36 -2.44
N LEU A 69 6.40 -1.99 -2.42
CA LEU A 69 6.80 -2.95 -3.44
C LEU A 69 5.84 -4.14 -3.44
N GLY A 70 5.73 -4.79 -4.58
CA GLY A 70 4.90 -5.98 -4.74
C GLY A 70 5.00 -6.57 -6.14
N ALA A 71 4.02 -7.41 -6.47
CA ALA A 71 3.91 -7.99 -7.80
C ALA A 71 2.45 -8.20 -8.19
N MET A 72 2.18 -8.23 -9.48
CA MET A 72 0.87 -8.51 -10.03
C MET A 72 0.89 -9.83 -10.81
N VAL A 73 -0.08 -10.70 -10.53
CA VAL A 73 -0.24 -11.95 -11.28
C VAL A 73 -0.64 -11.63 -12.71
N ARG A 74 0.19 -12.04 -13.66
CA ARG A 74 -0.02 -11.86 -15.10
C ARG A 74 -0.71 -13.07 -15.74
N ALA A 75 -0.36 -14.28 -15.29
CA ALA A 75 -0.92 -15.50 -15.82
C ALA A 75 -0.84 -16.65 -14.81
N VAL A 76 -1.76 -17.60 -14.96
CA VAL A 76 -1.70 -18.91 -14.28
C VAL A 76 -1.25 -19.92 -15.33
N LYS A 77 -0.14 -20.61 -15.04
CA LYS A 77 0.41 -21.63 -15.94
C LYS A 77 -0.37 -22.96 -15.79
N PRO A 78 -0.31 -23.85 -16.80
CA PRO A 78 -0.99 -25.15 -16.73
C PRO A 78 -0.58 -26.03 -15.54
N ASP A 79 0.64 -25.87 -15.04
CA ASP A 79 1.18 -26.57 -13.87
C ASP A 79 0.80 -25.92 -12.53
N GLY A 80 -0.05 -24.89 -12.56
CA GLY A 80 -0.52 -24.15 -11.38
C GLY A 80 0.43 -23.03 -10.91
N ARG A 81 1.61 -22.89 -11.48
CA ARG A 81 2.52 -21.77 -11.15
C ARG A 81 1.96 -20.46 -11.67
N LEU A 82 2.29 -19.38 -10.97
CA LEU A 82 1.90 -18.02 -11.35
C LEU A 82 3.07 -17.32 -12.05
N LYS A 83 2.77 -16.64 -13.14
CA LYS A 83 3.67 -15.66 -13.74
C LYS A 83 3.32 -14.28 -13.19
N MET A 84 4.34 -13.55 -12.71
CA MET A 84 4.15 -12.23 -12.08
C MET A 84 4.95 -11.17 -12.82
N ASP A 85 4.43 -9.94 -12.80
CA ASP A 85 5.15 -8.73 -13.15
C ASP A 85 5.42 -7.94 -11.85
N LEU A 86 6.64 -7.38 -11.71
CA LEU A 86 7.01 -6.61 -10.53
C LEU A 86 6.27 -5.28 -10.49
N ILE A 87 5.93 -4.85 -9.29
CA ILE A 87 5.42 -3.51 -8.99
C ILE A 87 6.48 -2.80 -8.13
N GLY A 88 7.07 -1.75 -8.70
CA GLY A 88 8.21 -1.05 -8.11
C GLY A 88 9.56 -1.60 -8.55
N GLY A 89 10.64 -0.95 -8.10
CA GLY A 89 12.02 -1.28 -8.50
C GLY A 89 12.73 -2.09 -7.42
N PHE A 90 12.96 -3.38 -7.69
CA PHE A 90 13.81 -4.24 -6.86
C PHE A 90 14.39 -5.39 -7.72
N VAL A 91 15.46 -6.00 -7.22
CA VAL A 91 16.13 -7.10 -7.94
C VAL A 91 15.50 -8.45 -7.57
N TYR A 92 15.41 -9.34 -8.53
CA TYR A 92 14.81 -10.66 -8.35
C TYR A 92 15.50 -11.47 -7.24
N ASN A 93 16.82 -11.40 -7.16
CA ASN A 93 17.59 -12.13 -6.16
C ASN A 93 17.25 -11.74 -4.71
N ALA A 94 16.69 -10.55 -4.50
CA ALA A 94 16.27 -10.10 -3.17
C ALA A 94 14.98 -10.77 -2.68
N ILE A 95 14.26 -11.44 -3.57
CA ILE A 95 12.94 -12.05 -3.26
C ILE A 95 12.88 -13.55 -3.57
N GLU A 96 13.93 -14.12 -4.18
CA GLU A 96 13.95 -15.55 -4.48
C GLU A 96 13.92 -16.37 -3.19
N GLY A 97 13.02 -17.33 -3.14
CA GLY A 97 12.79 -18.17 -1.96
C GLY A 97 11.90 -17.54 -0.89
N GLU A 98 11.57 -16.25 -1.01
CA GLU A 98 10.73 -15.57 -0.04
C GLU A 98 9.25 -15.99 -0.14
N ASN A 99 8.59 -15.99 1.02
CA ASN A 99 7.17 -16.23 1.09
C ASN A 99 6.39 -14.98 0.66
N CYS A 100 5.30 -15.20 -0.07
CA CYS A 100 4.40 -14.14 -0.48
C CYS A 100 2.94 -14.46 -0.14
N THR A 101 2.13 -13.42 -0.03
CA THR A 101 0.68 -13.53 0.07
C THR A 101 0.03 -13.06 -1.21
N ILE A 102 -0.71 -13.95 -1.86
CA ILE A 102 -1.47 -13.65 -3.07
C ILE A 102 -2.88 -13.23 -2.66
N HIS A 103 -3.27 -12.01 -3.02
CA HIS A 103 -4.59 -11.47 -2.76
C HIS A 103 -5.49 -11.70 -3.98
N VAL A 104 -6.56 -12.50 -3.81
CA VAL A 104 -7.51 -12.77 -4.89
C VAL A 104 -8.60 -11.70 -4.88
N ALA A 105 -8.56 -10.78 -5.85
CA ALA A 105 -9.47 -9.63 -5.91
C ALA A 105 -10.96 -10.02 -5.93
N LYS A 106 -11.31 -11.14 -6.59
CA LYS A 106 -12.71 -11.56 -6.78
C LYS A 106 -13.44 -11.88 -5.47
N ASN A 107 -12.76 -12.43 -4.48
CA ASN A 107 -13.40 -12.96 -3.26
C ASN A 107 -12.64 -12.64 -1.97
N GLY A 108 -11.60 -11.81 -2.03
CA GLY A 108 -10.77 -11.45 -0.88
C GLY A 108 -9.92 -12.59 -0.29
N LYS A 109 -9.90 -13.77 -0.93
CA LYS A 109 -9.11 -14.91 -0.45
C LYS A 109 -7.63 -14.57 -0.46
N LYS A 110 -6.92 -15.02 0.55
CA LYS A 110 -5.45 -14.95 0.65
C LYS A 110 -4.87 -16.34 0.46
N ILE A 111 -3.85 -16.45 -0.35
CA ILE A 111 -3.15 -17.71 -0.65
C ILE A 111 -1.67 -17.48 -0.40
N SER A 112 -1.04 -18.36 0.36
CA SER A 112 0.41 -18.35 0.55
C SER A 112 1.11 -18.94 -0.68
N GLY A 113 2.25 -18.38 -1.03
CA GLY A 113 3.12 -18.88 -2.09
C GLY A 113 4.58 -18.64 -1.77
N THR A 114 5.46 -19.28 -2.53
CA THR A 114 6.90 -19.02 -2.50
C THR A 114 7.33 -18.50 -3.85
N ILE A 115 8.16 -17.46 -3.86
CA ILE A 115 8.68 -16.85 -5.08
C ILE A 115 9.87 -17.70 -5.57
N LEU A 116 9.79 -18.17 -6.80
CA LEU A 116 10.84 -18.93 -7.46
C LEU A 116 11.22 -18.22 -8.75
N MET A 117 12.51 -18.11 -9.02
CA MET A 117 13.01 -17.67 -10.33
C MET A 117 13.15 -18.85 -11.27
N HIS A 118 12.84 -18.60 -12.53
CA HIS A 118 12.97 -19.56 -13.65
C HIS A 118 13.60 -18.87 -14.83
#